data_f8f70d460b51d80ac476e031603ada00
#
_entry.id   f8f70d460b51d80ac476e031603ada00
#
_cell.length_a   1.000
_cell.length_b   1.000
_cell.length_c   1.000
_cell.angle_alpha   90.00
_cell.angle_beta   90.00
_cell.angle_gamma   90.00
#
_symmetry.space_group_name_H-M   'P 1'
#
loop_
_entity.id
_entity.type
_entity.pdbx_description
1 polymer ?
#
loop_
_entity_poly.entity_id
_entity_poly.type
_entity_poly.pdbx_seq_one_letter_code
_entity_poly.pdbx_strand_id
1 'polypeptide(L)'
;MRLLRFSEAVLIVYFLYAIAVSQLLPVRASVPRTVFVVNVTVLAGIFLLAYADALRRRKFLSIVRDWFPLPLVLLAYREMGWFAPSRHTYELERAWVVWDRVFLYDLKVRAAVEILGPVVPSLLEIAYSLVYVIPHFSLAVLYLYRRRERAAGFLSVFVLAVVGAYALFPYFPSEPPRTVFPTEDLPSFMTPFRSFNLWLLGGWGIHTSVFPSAHVSGAFSAALAMRRLLPEKPWAWRFLMVLAVLIALATVYGRYHYLVDALAGVAVALGAFAATRPRLAG
;
A
#
# COMPACT_ATOMS: atom_id res chain seq x y z
N MET A 1 -6.36 -25.19 -17.56
CA MET A 1 -5.86 -23.81 -17.34
C MET A 1 -6.79 -23.11 -16.37
N ARG A 2 -6.30 -22.46 -15.31
CA ARG A 2 -7.15 -21.70 -14.39
C ARG A 2 -7.58 -20.41 -15.08
N LEU A 3 -8.87 -20.08 -15.10
CA LEU A 3 -9.42 -18.85 -15.69
C LEU A 3 -8.81 -17.60 -15.02
N LEU A 4 -8.81 -17.58 -13.68
CA LEU A 4 -8.34 -16.46 -12.87
C LEU A 4 -6.90 -16.67 -12.40
N ARG A 5 -6.14 -15.59 -12.40
CA ARG A 5 -4.84 -15.49 -11.71
C ARG A 5 -5.07 -15.31 -10.22
N PHE A 6 -4.07 -15.63 -9.40
CA PHE A 6 -4.22 -15.51 -7.95
C PHE A 6 -4.46 -14.06 -7.49
N SER A 7 -3.73 -13.09 -8.06
CA SER A 7 -3.96 -11.67 -7.76
C SER A 7 -5.37 -11.19 -8.10
N GLU A 8 -5.97 -11.71 -9.18
CA GLU A 8 -7.36 -11.44 -9.55
C GLU A 8 -8.34 -12.06 -8.54
N ALA A 9 -8.08 -13.30 -8.10
CA ALA A 9 -8.88 -13.95 -7.06
C ALA A 9 -8.81 -13.19 -5.72
N VAL A 10 -7.64 -12.70 -5.35
CA VAL A 10 -7.46 -11.85 -4.14
C VAL A 10 -8.29 -10.57 -4.25
N LEU A 11 -8.25 -9.89 -5.40
CA LEU A 11 -9.05 -8.68 -5.64
C LEU A 11 -10.55 -8.99 -5.59
N ILE A 12 -11.00 -10.10 -6.19
CA ILE A 12 -12.40 -10.53 -6.12
C ILE A 12 -12.82 -10.71 -4.66
N VAL A 13 -12.05 -11.44 -3.87
CA VAL A 13 -12.34 -11.66 -2.44
C VAL A 13 -12.38 -10.32 -1.69
N TYR A 14 -11.44 -9.42 -1.98
CA TYR A 14 -11.41 -8.11 -1.34
C TYR A 14 -12.64 -7.25 -1.68
N PHE A 15 -13.04 -7.16 -2.95
CA PHE A 15 -14.21 -6.37 -3.34
C PHE A 15 -15.54 -6.98 -2.83
N LEU A 16 -15.64 -8.31 -2.76
CA LEU A 16 -16.76 -8.99 -2.08
C LEU A 16 -16.76 -8.68 -0.58
N TYR A 17 -15.58 -8.73 0.07
CA TYR A 17 -15.42 -8.33 1.46
C TYR A 17 -15.87 -6.88 1.68
N ALA A 18 -15.46 -5.93 0.84
CA ALA A 18 -15.86 -4.53 0.95
C ALA A 18 -17.39 -4.35 0.85
N ILE A 19 -18.05 -5.10 -0.06
CA ILE A 19 -19.53 -5.14 -0.13
C ILE A 19 -20.11 -5.62 1.21
N ALA A 20 -19.65 -6.75 1.74
CA ALA A 20 -20.15 -7.31 2.98
C ALA A 20 -19.96 -6.37 4.17
N VAL A 21 -18.75 -5.82 4.33
CA VAL A 21 -18.41 -4.91 5.44
C VAL A 21 -19.22 -3.61 5.36
N SER A 22 -19.52 -3.11 4.17
CA SER A 22 -20.36 -1.92 4.00
C SER A 22 -21.80 -2.10 4.51
N GLN A 23 -22.29 -3.34 4.61
CA GLN A 23 -23.61 -3.66 5.17
C GLN A 23 -23.57 -3.85 6.70
N LEU A 24 -22.39 -4.15 7.25
CA LEU A 24 -22.24 -4.53 8.66
C LEU A 24 -21.78 -3.37 9.56
N LEU A 25 -21.01 -2.44 9.00
CA LEU A 25 -20.48 -1.31 9.75
C LEU A 25 -21.41 -0.09 9.70
N PRO A 26 -21.40 0.76 10.73
CA PRO A 26 -22.19 1.99 10.79
C PRO A 26 -21.60 3.09 9.89
N VAL A 27 -21.76 2.92 8.57
CA VAL A 27 -21.33 3.88 7.56
C VAL A 27 -22.50 4.79 7.12
N ARG A 28 -22.20 5.84 6.36
CA ARG A 28 -23.26 6.72 5.80
C ARG A 28 -24.21 5.90 4.91
N ALA A 29 -25.51 6.20 4.95
CA ALA A 29 -26.57 5.44 4.26
C ALA A 29 -26.35 5.25 2.74
N SER A 30 -25.63 6.15 2.07
CA SER A 30 -25.29 6.03 0.64
C SER A 30 -24.17 5.06 0.34
N VAL A 31 -23.29 4.76 1.31
CA VAL A 31 -22.08 3.98 1.13
C VAL A 31 -22.36 2.55 0.67
N PRO A 32 -23.27 1.78 1.31
CA PRO A 32 -23.53 0.41 0.89
C PRO A 32 -23.94 0.28 -0.58
N ARG A 33 -24.82 1.19 -1.05
CA ARG A 33 -25.25 1.20 -2.45
C ARG A 33 -24.10 1.56 -3.39
N THR A 34 -23.29 2.56 -3.04
CA THR A 34 -22.16 3.00 -3.87
C THR A 34 -21.11 1.88 -3.96
N VAL A 35 -20.72 1.30 -2.83
CA VAL A 35 -19.78 0.17 -2.77
C VAL A 35 -20.30 -1.01 -3.59
N PHE A 36 -21.58 -1.35 -3.47
CA PHE A 36 -22.18 -2.44 -4.24
C PHE A 36 -22.06 -2.22 -5.74
N VAL A 37 -22.50 -1.05 -6.24
CA VAL A 37 -22.48 -0.75 -7.69
C VAL A 37 -21.05 -0.73 -8.23
N VAL A 38 -20.14 -0.06 -7.54
CA VAL A 38 -18.73 0.03 -7.95
C VAL A 38 -18.10 -1.36 -7.98
N ASN A 39 -18.26 -2.13 -6.92
CA ASN A 39 -17.58 -3.42 -6.80
C ASN A 39 -18.17 -4.49 -7.73
N VAL A 40 -19.47 -4.51 -7.94
CA VAL A 40 -20.08 -5.39 -8.96
C VAL A 40 -19.54 -5.06 -10.36
N THR A 41 -19.38 -3.77 -10.69
CA THR A 41 -18.79 -3.35 -11.97
C THR A 41 -17.34 -3.81 -12.10
N VAL A 42 -16.54 -3.66 -11.03
CA VAL A 42 -15.15 -4.14 -11.00
C VAL A 42 -15.06 -5.66 -11.15
N LEU A 43 -15.89 -6.40 -10.40
CA LEU A 43 -15.95 -7.86 -10.49
C LEU A 43 -16.29 -8.31 -11.90
N ALA A 44 -17.31 -7.70 -12.54
CA ALA A 44 -17.66 -7.96 -13.93
C ALA A 44 -16.48 -7.68 -14.88
N GLY A 45 -15.76 -6.56 -14.68
CA GLY A 45 -14.58 -6.21 -15.47
C GLY A 45 -13.44 -7.25 -15.34
N ILE A 46 -13.15 -7.72 -14.14
CA ILE A 46 -12.15 -8.77 -13.90
C ILE A 46 -12.53 -10.06 -14.63
N PHE A 47 -13.79 -10.52 -14.48
CA PHE A 47 -14.26 -11.73 -15.13
C PHE A 47 -14.29 -11.62 -16.65
N LEU A 48 -14.77 -10.50 -17.20
CA LEU A 48 -14.82 -10.28 -18.65
C LEU A 48 -13.42 -10.27 -19.26
N LEU A 49 -12.45 -9.59 -18.61
CA LEU A 49 -11.07 -9.56 -19.08
C LEU A 49 -10.42 -10.95 -19.02
N ALA A 50 -10.64 -11.69 -17.93
CA ALA A 50 -10.13 -13.05 -17.78
C ALA A 50 -10.74 -14.00 -18.82
N TYR A 51 -12.05 -13.90 -19.06
CA TYR A 51 -12.75 -14.70 -20.06
C TYR A 51 -12.31 -14.37 -21.49
N ALA A 52 -12.19 -13.07 -21.82
CA ALA A 52 -11.71 -12.64 -23.14
C ALA A 52 -10.28 -13.12 -23.43
N ASP A 53 -9.39 -13.11 -22.43
CA ASP A 53 -8.03 -13.64 -22.56
C ASP A 53 -8.03 -15.17 -22.75
N ALA A 54 -8.87 -15.89 -22.03
CA ALA A 54 -9.02 -17.33 -22.14
C ALA A 54 -9.54 -17.76 -23.53
N LEU A 55 -10.50 -17.01 -24.10
CA LEU A 55 -11.07 -17.29 -25.43
C LEU A 55 -10.11 -16.93 -26.56
N ARG A 56 -9.58 -15.70 -26.51
CA ARG A 56 -8.86 -15.10 -27.65
C ARG A 56 -7.39 -15.39 -27.62
N ARG A 57 -6.81 -15.76 -26.44
CA ARG A 57 -5.38 -16.04 -26.21
C ARG A 57 -4.44 -15.01 -26.83
N ARG A 58 -4.84 -13.74 -26.84
CA ARG A 58 -4.05 -12.66 -27.43
C ARG A 58 -3.03 -12.13 -26.41
N LYS A 59 -1.77 -12.01 -26.82
CA LYS A 59 -0.68 -11.45 -26.01
C LYS A 59 -1.06 -10.10 -25.38
N PHE A 60 -1.79 -9.25 -26.10
CA PHE A 60 -2.24 -7.96 -25.60
C PHE A 60 -3.15 -8.09 -24.37
N LEU A 61 -4.17 -8.98 -24.40
CA LEU A 61 -5.06 -9.19 -23.26
C LEU A 61 -4.31 -9.70 -22.03
N SER A 62 -3.36 -10.60 -22.23
CA SER A 62 -2.50 -11.09 -21.16
C SER A 62 -1.60 -9.97 -20.60
N ILE A 63 -1.12 -9.02 -21.42
CA ILE A 63 -0.37 -7.84 -20.95
C ILE A 63 -1.31 -6.92 -20.14
N VAL A 64 -2.52 -6.66 -20.61
CA VAL A 64 -3.51 -5.86 -19.85
C VAL A 64 -3.72 -6.48 -18.47
N ARG A 65 -3.85 -7.79 -18.36
CA ARG A 65 -3.99 -8.50 -17.06
C ARG A 65 -2.76 -8.38 -16.14
N ASP A 66 -1.58 -8.08 -16.67
CA ASP A 66 -0.40 -7.80 -15.84
C ASP A 66 -0.47 -6.42 -15.17
N TRP A 67 -1.12 -5.44 -15.81
CA TRP A 67 -1.19 -4.06 -15.33
C TRP A 67 -2.51 -3.69 -14.67
N PHE A 68 -3.60 -4.35 -15.05
CA PHE A 68 -4.94 -4.06 -14.56
C PHE A 68 -5.14 -4.13 -13.04
N PRO A 69 -4.44 -5.00 -12.28
CA PRO A 69 -4.51 -4.99 -10.82
C PRO A 69 -4.08 -3.67 -10.16
N LEU A 70 -3.18 -2.89 -10.78
CA LEU A 70 -2.65 -1.67 -10.16
C LEU A 70 -3.69 -0.57 -10.00
N PRO A 71 -4.48 -0.17 -11.02
CA PRO A 71 -5.57 0.77 -10.83
C PRO A 71 -6.66 0.23 -9.89
N LEU A 72 -6.88 -1.09 -9.83
CA LEU A 72 -7.85 -1.67 -8.89
C LEU A 72 -7.38 -1.56 -7.44
N VAL A 73 -6.08 -1.69 -7.17
CA VAL A 73 -5.51 -1.44 -5.84
C VAL A 73 -5.69 0.03 -5.44
N LEU A 74 -5.53 0.96 -6.37
CA LEU A 74 -5.77 2.38 -6.12
C LEU A 74 -7.27 2.67 -5.85
N LEU A 75 -8.15 2.03 -6.59
CA LEU A 75 -9.60 2.11 -6.34
C LEU A 75 -9.94 1.55 -4.95
N ALA A 76 -9.40 0.38 -4.60
CA ALA A 76 -9.57 -0.22 -3.28
C ALA A 76 -9.14 0.73 -2.14
N TYR A 77 -8.02 1.45 -2.32
CA TYR A 77 -7.60 2.50 -1.39
C TYR A 77 -8.65 3.61 -1.26
N ARG A 78 -9.15 4.12 -2.38
CA ARG A 78 -10.15 5.21 -2.38
C ARG A 78 -11.45 4.81 -1.70
N GLU A 79 -11.90 3.58 -1.88
CA GLU A 79 -13.09 3.05 -1.24
C GLU A 79 -12.98 3.04 0.29
N MET A 80 -11.79 2.79 0.83
CA MET A 80 -11.60 2.78 2.29
C MET A 80 -11.93 4.14 2.93
N GLY A 81 -11.80 5.24 2.21
CA GLY A 81 -12.24 6.56 2.66
C GLY A 81 -13.74 6.66 2.92
N TRP A 82 -14.56 5.82 2.32
CA TRP A 82 -16.01 5.79 2.54
C TRP A 82 -16.39 5.12 3.87
N PHE A 83 -15.48 4.32 4.44
CA PHE A 83 -15.68 3.64 5.72
C PHE A 83 -15.28 4.50 6.93
N ALA A 84 -14.97 5.78 6.73
CA ALA A 84 -14.67 6.70 7.80
C ALA A 84 -15.87 6.79 8.79
N PRO A 85 -15.63 6.58 10.09
CA PRO A 85 -16.69 6.66 11.09
C PRO A 85 -17.22 8.10 11.20
N SER A 86 -18.49 8.24 11.54
CA SER A 86 -19.11 9.56 11.75
C SER A 86 -18.61 10.25 13.02
N ARG A 87 -18.09 9.50 13.98
CA ARG A 87 -17.46 9.99 15.22
C ARG A 87 -16.13 9.28 15.42
N HIS A 88 -15.10 10.02 15.81
CA HIS A 88 -13.77 9.52 16.07
C HIS A 88 -13.34 9.85 17.51
N THR A 89 -12.87 8.85 18.27
CA THR A 89 -12.52 9.02 19.70
C THR A 89 -11.04 9.37 19.93
N TYR A 90 -10.18 9.17 18.92
CA TYR A 90 -8.72 9.37 18.98
C TYR A 90 -7.99 8.55 20.05
N GLU A 91 -8.58 7.47 20.55
CA GLU A 91 -7.97 6.64 21.59
C GLU A 91 -6.73 5.89 21.07
N LEU A 92 -6.83 5.36 19.84
CA LEU A 92 -5.72 4.65 19.18
C LEU A 92 -4.53 5.60 18.97
N GLU A 93 -4.80 6.79 18.46
CA GLU A 93 -3.77 7.78 18.13
C GLU A 93 -3.04 8.27 19.39
N ARG A 94 -3.78 8.49 20.49
CA ARG A 94 -3.18 8.87 21.79
C ARG A 94 -2.29 7.77 22.35
N ALA A 95 -2.66 6.50 22.16
CA ALA A 95 -1.84 5.38 22.58
C ALA A 95 -0.60 5.22 21.68
N TRP A 96 -0.75 5.38 20.37
CA TRP A 96 0.32 5.13 19.41
C TRP A 96 1.35 6.25 19.34
N VAL A 97 0.96 7.49 19.54
CA VAL A 97 1.90 8.63 19.55
C VAL A 97 3.00 8.51 20.61
N VAL A 98 2.72 7.81 21.72
CA VAL A 98 3.74 7.55 22.75
C VAL A 98 4.92 6.73 22.18
N TRP A 99 4.63 5.72 21.36
CA TRP A 99 5.65 4.91 20.69
C TRP A 99 6.46 5.71 19.68
N ASP A 100 5.78 6.62 18.95
CA ASP A 100 6.46 7.55 18.04
C ASP A 100 7.47 8.43 18.79
N ARG A 101 7.08 8.95 19.98
CA ARG A 101 7.95 9.81 20.78
C ARG A 101 9.17 9.08 21.29
N VAL A 102 9.00 7.85 21.79
CA VAL A 102 10.13 6.98 22.13
C VAL A 102 11.06 6.81 20.93
N PHE A 103 10.52 6.48 19.75
CA PHE A 103 11.31 6.26 18.55
C PHE A 103 12.02 7.53 18.07
N LEU A 104 11.30 8.63 17.97
CA LEU A 104 11.83 9.88 17.40
C LEU A 104 12.80 10.62 18.35
N TYR A 105 12.52 10.61 19.67
CA TYR A 105 13.26 11.41 20.64
C TYR A 105 14.15 10.57 21.55
N ASP A 106 13.65 9.54 22.20
CA ASP A 106 14.46 8.76 23.15
C ASP A 106 15.54 7.96 22.40
N LEU A 107 15.20 7.37 21.24
CA LEU A 107 16.16 6.71 20.35
C LEU A 107 16.88 7.70 19.41
N LYS A 108 16.61 9.02 19.54
CA LYS A 108 17.28 10.12 18.82
C LYS A 108 17.20 10.00 17.28
N VAL A 109 16.20 9.27 16.75
CA VAL A 109 16.06 9.08 15.30
C VAL A 109 15.83 10.41 14.59
N ARG A 110 15.00 11.31 15.16
CA ARG A 110 14.79 12.65 14.62
C ARG A 110 16.10 13.44 14.54
N ALA A 111 16.88 13.47 15.60
CA ALA A 111 18.17 14.16 15.63
C ALA A 111 19.14 13.62 14.57
N ALA A 112 19.19 12.27 14.42
CA ALA A 112 20.01 11.64 13.39
C ALA A 112 19.56 12.00 11.96
N VAL A 113 18.26 12.07 11.70
CA VAL A 113 17.70 12.47 10.41
C VAL A 113 18.01 13.94 10.11
N GLU A 114 17.94 14.81 11.11
CA GLU A 114 18.10 16.28 10.95
C GLU A 114 19.54 16.76 11.08
N ILE A 115 20.52 15.90 11.38
CA ILE A 115 21.92 16.26 11.62
C ILE A 115 22.59 16.95 10.40
N LEU A 116 22.19 16.58 9.19
CA LEU A 116 22.66 17.18 7.94
C LEU A 116 21.69 18.26 7.40
N GLY A 117 20.91 18.88 8.29
CA GLY A 117 19.91 19.87 7.90
C GLY A 117 18.82 19.25 7.01
N PRO A 118 18.38 19.92 5.92
CA PRO A 118 17.25 19.46 5.10
C PRO A 118 17.59 18.30 4.15
N VAL A 119 18.83 17.82 4.09
CA VAL A 119 19.28 16.83 3.10
C VAL A 119 18.58 15.49 3.30
N VAL A 120 18.73 14.89 4.50
CA VAL A 120 18.12 13.60 4.81
C VAL A 120 16.59 13.71 4.84
N PRO A 121 15.97 14.74 5.46
CA PRO A 121 14.54 14.99 5.32
C PRO A 121 14.04 15.00 3.88
N SER A 122 14.74 15.69 2.96
CA SER A 122 14.37 15.71 1.53
C SER A 122 14.43 14.32 0.89
N LEU A 123 15.47 13.54 1.19
CA LEU A 123 15.59 12.17 0.68
C LEU A 123 14.46 11.25 1.18
N LEU A 124 14.06 11.40 2.44
CA LEU A 124 12.93 10.67 3.01
C LEU A 124 11.60 11.05 2.33
N GLU A 125 11.38 12.33 2.08
CA GLU A 125 10.17 12.80 1.39
C GLU A 125 10.12 12.29 -0.07
N ILE A 126 11.26 12.27 -0.77
CA ILE A 126 11.36 11.66 -2.11
C ILE A 126 11.06 10.16 -2.02
N ALA A 127 11.67 9.45 -1.06
CA ALA A 127 11.41 8.02 -0.87
C ALA A 127 9.93 7.75 -0.63
N TYR A 128 9.26 8.56 0.20
CA TYR A 128 7.82 8.47 0.44
C TYR A 128 7.01 8.56 -0.86
N SER A 129 7.30 9.56 -1.71
CA SER A 129 6.61 9.73 -3.00
C SER A 129 6.81 8.55 -3.94
N LEU A 130 7.98 7.90 -3.90
CA LEU A 130 8.32 6.79 -4.79
C LEU A 130 7.50 5.52 -4.51
N VAL A 131 6.75 5.44 -3.42
CA VAL A 131 5.88 4.30 -3.13
C VAL A 131 4.90 4.01 -4.27
N TYR A 132 4.38 5.05 -4.91
CA TYR A 132 3.45 4.93 -6.03
C TYR A 132 4.10 4.36 -7.31
N VAL A 133 5.42 4.47 -7.41
CA VAL A 133 6.19 3.98 -8.57
C VAL A 133 6.63 2.53 -8.40
N ILE A 134 6.74 2.04 -7.15
CA ILE A 134 7.28 0.70 -6.83
C ILE A 134 6.66 -0.44 -7.68
N PRO A 135 5.33 -0.62 -7.75
CA PRO A 135 4.78 -1.74 -8.51
C PRO A 135 5.01 -1.60 -10.00
N HIS A 136 4.94 -0.38 -10.54
CA HIS A 136 5.22 -0.10 -11.94
C HIS A 136 6.67 -0.39 -12.29
N PHE A 137 7.61 0.09 -11.46
CA PHE A 137 9.04 -0.19 -11.59
C PHE A 137 9.32 -1.70 -11.55
N SER A 138 8.75 -2.42 -10.60
CA SER A 138 8.95 -3.86 -10.46
C SER A 138 8.48 -4.64 -11.69
N LEU A 139 7.28 -4.33 -12.20
CA LEU A 139 6.79 -4.92 -13.45
C LEU A 139 7.67 -4.54 -14.64
N ALA A 140 8.04 -3.26 -14.79
CA ALA A 140 8.90 -2.79 -15.86
C ALA A 140 10.25 -3.52 -15.86
N VAL A 141 10.86 -3.74 -14.69
CA VAL A 141 12.10 -4.51 -14.54
C VAL A 141 11.93 -5.96 -15.00
N LEU A 142 10.83 -6.63 -14.62
CA LEU A 142 10.54 -7.98 -15.09
C LEU A 142 10.39 -8.03 -16.63
N TYR A 143 9.73 -7.04 -17.23
CA TYR A 143 9.59 -6.93 -18.67
C TYR A 143 10.94 -6.66 -19.37
N LEU A 144 11.73 -5.75 -18.83
CA LEU A 144 13.04 -5.38 -19.35
C LEU A 144 13.99 -6.59 -19.42
N TYR A 145 13.99 -7.42 -18.36
CA TYR A 145 14.79 -8.65 -18.31
C TYR A 145 14.12 -9.86 -18.96
N ARG A 146 13.04 -9.65 -19.73
CA ARG A 146 12.29 -10.71 -20.43
C ARG A 146 11.76 -11.81 -19.49
N ARG A 147 11.41 -11.43 -18.26
CA ARG A 147 10.83 -12.30 -17.21
C ARG A 147 9.34 -12.00 -16.96
N ARG A 148 8.64 -11.59 -18.01
CA ARG A 148 7.21 -11.26 -17.93
C ARG A 148 6.37 -12.40 -17.33
N GLU A 149 6.74 -13.65 -17.56
CA GLU A 149 6.07 -14.82 -16.99
C GLU A 149 6.02 -14.79 -15.45
N ARG A 150 6.92 -14.03 -14.81
CA ARG A 150 6.99 -13.85 -13.34
C ARG A 150 6.11 -12.70 -12.83
N ALA A 151 5.49 -11.91 -13.72
CA ALA A 151 4.64 -10.78 -13.33
C ALA A 151 3.44 -11.21 -12.47
N ALA A 152 2.79 -12.33 -12.80
CA ALA A 152 1.70 -12.87 -12.01
C ALA A 152 2.14 -13.26 -10.58
N GLY A 153 3.34 -13.78 -10.41
CA GLY A 153 3.94 -14.08 -9.10
C GLY A 153 4.17 -12.80 -8.28
N PHE A 154 4.75 -11.76 -8.90
CA PHE A 154 4.93 -10.46 -8.28
C PHE A 154 3.61 -9.88 -7.79
N LEU A 155 2.60 -9.80 -8.67
CA LEU A 155 1.28 -9.29 -8.35
C LEU A 155 0.59 -10.10 -7.25
N SER A 156 0.85 -11.40 -7.17
CA SER A 156 0.28 -12.24 -6.11
C SER A 156 0.71 -11.80 -4.71
N VAL A 157 1.99 -11.46 -4.54
CA VAL A 157 2.51 -10.98 -3.26
C VAL A 157 2.09 -9.55 -2.99
N PHE A 158 2.30 -8.66 -3.97
CA PHE A 158 2.07 -7.23 -3.84
C PHE A 158 0.58 -6.92 -3.57
N VAL A 159 -0.32 -7.45 -4.39
CA VAL A 159 -1.76 -7.23 -4.23
C VAL A 159 -2.24 -7.77 -2.90
N LEU A 160 -1.86 -9.01 -2.52
CA LEU A 160 -2.28 -9.59 -1.24
C LEU A 160 -1.81 -8.74 -0.05
N ALA A 161 -0.57 -8.22 -0.09
CA ALA A 161 -0.04 -7.39 0.96
C ALA A 161 -0.80 -6.05 1.08
N VAL A 162 -1.05 -5.38 -0.04
CA VAL A 162 -1.67 -4.05 -0.03
C VAL A 162 -3.15 -4.12 0.30
N VAL A 163 -3.93 -5.00 -0.35
CA VAL A 163 -5.37 -5.12 -0.03
C VAL A 163 -5.59 -5.81 1.32
N GLY A 164 -4.64 -6.63 1.78
CA GLY A 164 -4.64 -7.17 3.13
C GLY A 164 -4.51 -6.09 4.20
N ALA A 165 -3.68 -5.06 3.96
CA ALA A 165 -3.62 -3.88 4.81
C ALA A 165 -4.94 -3.10 4.76
N TYR A 166 -5.50 -2.85 3.57
CA TYR A 166 -6.77 -2.13 3.42
C TYR A 166 -7.95 -2.85 4.09
N ALA A 167 -7.96 -4.19 4.10
CA ALA A 167 -9.00 -4.95 4.75
C ALA A 167 -9.08 -4.72 6.27
N LEU A 168 -8.00 -4.24 6.89
CA LEU A 168 -7.98 -3.90 8.31
C LEU A 168 -8.44 -2.47 8.61
N PHE A 169 -8.43 -1.59 7.63
CA PHE A 169 -8.76 -0.17 7.80
C PHE A 169 -10.12 0.10 8.48
N PRO A 170 -11.22 -0.57 8.12
CA PRO A 170 -12.51 -0.33 8.73
C PRO A 170 -12.59 -0.66 10.23
N TYR A 171 -11.69 -1.51 10.73
CA TYR A 171 -11.67 -1.95 12.13
C TYR A 171 -10.73 -1.12 13.01
N PHE A 172 -9.81 -0.38 12.39
CA PHE A 172 -8.86 0.50 13.07
C PHE A 172 -8.96 1.91 12.49
N PRO A 173 -10.12 2.57 12.63
CA PRO A 173 -10.31 3.91 12.13
C PRO A 173 -9.35 4.84 12.88
N SER A 174 -8.39 5.40 12.19
CA SER A 174 -7.33 6.24 12.76
C SER A 174 -6.92 7.32 11.78
N GLU A 175 -6.55 8.48 12.29
CA GLU A 175 -6.05 9.60 11.49
C GLU A 175 -4.54 9.75 11.63
N PRO A 176 -3.84 10.27 10.61
CA PRO A 176 -2.40 10.38 10.67
C PRO A 176 -1.94 11.38 11.74
N PRO A 177 -0.73 11.17 12.33
CA PRO A 177 -0.23 12.04 13.41
C PRO A 177 -0.22 13.53 13.04
N ARG A 178 0.09 13.89 11.79
CA ARG A 178 0.08 15.29 11.33
C ARG A 178 -1.30 15.96 11.39
N THR A 179 -2.38 15.18 11.38
CA THR A 179 -3.76 15.69 11.47
C THR A 179 -4.22 15.79 12.92
N VAL A 180 -3.94 14.76 13.72
CA VAL A 180 -4.37 14.68 15.13
C VAL A 180 -3.53 15.59 16.02
N PHE A 181 -2.22 15.70 15.72
CA PHE A 181 -1.24 16.50 16.46
C PHE A 181 -0.57 17.53 15.53
N PRO A 182 -1.34 18.54 15.02
CA PRO A 182 -0.88 19.41 13.92
C PRO A 182 0.24 20.37 14.30
N THR A 183 0.51 20.56 15.59
CA THR A 183 1.58 21.42 16.11
C THR A 183 2.67 20.65 16.84
N GLU A 184 2.54 19.33 16.97
CA GLU A 184 3.43 18.51 17.78
C GLU A 184 4.27 17.57 16.91
N ASP A 185 5.52 17.42 17.30
CA ASP A 185 6.42 16.41 16.73
C ASP A 185 6.64 16.50 15.21
N LEU A 186 6.33 17.66 14.59
CA LEU A 186 6.53 17.85 13.15
C LEU A 186 8.04 17.94 12.80
N PRO A 187 8.44 17.50 11.59
CA PRO A 187 9.79 17.74 11.08
C PRO A 187 10.18 19.21 11.14
N SER A 188 11.44 19.50 11.52
CA SER A 188 11.96 20.89 11.58
C SER A 188 12.06 21.55 10.21
N PHE A 189 12.16 20.76 9.14
CA PHE A 189 12.39 21.26 7.79
C PHE A 189 11.16 21.09 6.89
N MET A 190 10.60 22.22 6.43
CA MET A 190 9.60 22.24 5.38
C MET A 190 10.31 22.24 4.01
N THR A 191 10.64 21.06 3.51
CA THR A 191 11.30 20.93 2.20
C THR A 191 10.30 21.04 1.05
N PRO A 192 10.72 21.37 -0.19
CA PRO A 192 9.83 21.37 -1.36
C PRO A 192 9.15 20.00 -1.58
N PHE A 193 9.87 18.92 -1.31
CA PHE A 193 9.33 17.54 -1.44
C PHE A 193 8.26 17.26 -0.39
N ARG A 194 8.42 17.78 0.84
CA ARG A 194 7.38 17.71 1.87
C ARG A 194 6.14 18.49 1.46
N SER A 195 6.33 19.71 0.94
CA SER A 195 5.21 20.51 0.44
C SER A 195 4.45 19.80 -0.67
N PHE A 196 5.17 19.16 -1.59
CA PHE A 196 4.59 18.33 -2.64
C PHE A 196 3.79 17.14 -2.08
N ASN A 197 4.35 16.40 -1.12
CA ASN A 197 3.66 15.25 -0.49
C ASN A 197 2.39 15.69 0.26
N LEU A 198 2.44 16.81 0.99
CA LEU A 198 1.28 17.35 1.69
C LEU A 198 0.20 17.81 0.71
N TRP A 199 0.57 18.43 -0.40
CA TRP A 199 -0.35 18.79 -1.47
C TRP A 199 -1.00 17.54 -2.10
N LEU A 200 -0.20 16.52 -2.42
CA LEU A 200 -0.69 15.27 -2.98
C LEU A 200 -1.70 14.58 -2.03
N LEU A 201 -1.36 14.50 -0.75
CA LEU A 201 -2.22 13.88 0.27
C LEU A 201 -3.48 14.70 0.54
N GLY A 202 -3.41 16.02 0.49
CA GLY A 202 -4.58 16.90 0.64
C GLY A 202 -5.61 16.72 -0.48
N GLY A 203 -5.15 16.48 -1.72
CA GLY A 203 -6.05 16.29 -2.86
C GLY A 203 -6.48 14.83 -3.10
N TRP A 204 -5.60 13.87 -2.80
CA TRP A 204 -5.80 12.47 -3.20
C TRP A 204 -5.79 11.47 -2.03
N GLY A 205 -5.40 11.90 -0.84
CA GLY A 205 -5.41 11.06 0.36
C GLY A 205 -6.82 10.74 0.85
N ILE A 206 -6.95 9.66 1.62
CA ILE A 206 -8.11 9.42 2.47
C ILE A 206 -7.83 10.00 3.85
N HIS A 207 -8.86 10.50 4.52
CA HIS A 207 -8.73 11.19 5.80
C HIS A 207 -8.96 10.28 7.00
N THR A 208 -8.90 8.98 6.81
CA THR A 208 -9.07 7.98 7.87
C THR A 208 -8.22 6.76 7.55
N SER A 209 -8.04 5.92 8.57
CA SER A 209 -7.51 4.56 8.42
C SER A 209 -6.08 4.52 7.90
N VAL A 210 -5.15 4.77 8.81
CA VAL A 210 -3.71 4.69 8.53
C VAL A 210 -3.07 3.37 8.97
N PHE A 211 -3.77 2.57 9.78
CA PHE A 211 -3.30 1.29 10.30
C PHE A 211 -3.91 0.08 9.58
N PRO A 212 -3.06 -0.88 9.17
CA PRO A 212 -1.60 -0.85 9.07
C PRO A 212 -1.13 -0.07 7.84
N SER A 213 0.12 0.40 7.82
CA SER A 213 0.62 1.16 6.67
C SER A 213 0.69 0.33 5.40
N ALA A 214 -0.21 0.61 4.45
CA ALA A 214 -0.18 -0.01 3.13
C ALA A 214 1.03 0.45 2.28
N HIS A 215 1.57 1.65 2.53
CA HIS A 215 2.80 2.13 1.91
C HIS A 215 3.97 1.21 2.26
N VAL A 216 4.14 0.94 3.56
CA VAL A 216 5.19 0.05 4.06
C VAL A 216 4.95 -1.39 3.60
N SER A 217 3.71 -1.88 3.71
CA SER A 217 3.34 -3.23 3.27
C SER A 217 3.63 -3.45 1.78
N GLY A 218 3.23 -2.51 0.93
CA GLY A 218 3.49 -2.57 -0.51
C GLY A 218 4.98 -2.54 -0.86
N ALA A 219 5.75 -1.65 -0.21
CA ALA A 219 7.18 -1.51 -0.47
C ALA A 219 7.98 -2.76 -0.08
N PHE A 220 7.77 -3.29 1.14
CA PHE A 220 8.44 -4.51 1.59
C PHE A 220 8.02 -5.74 0.79
N SER A 221 6.72 -5.89 0.49
CA SER A 221 6.21 -7.01 -0.31
C SER A 221 6.82 -7.02 -1.71
N ALA A 222 6.98 -5.85 -2.35
CA ALA A 222 7.63 -5.74 -3.65
C ALA A 222 9.10 -6.16 -3.59
N ALA A 223 9.86 -5.71 -2.59
CA ALA A 223 11.26 -6.09 -2.40
C ALA A 223 11.42 -7.60 -2.19
N LEU A 224 10.58 -8.19 -1.32
CA LEU A 224 10.59 -9.64 -1.05
C LEU A 224 10.20 -10.46 -2.27
N ALA A 225 9.18 -10.03 -3.01
CA ALA A 225 8.76 -10.68 -4.24
C ALA A 225 9.88 -10.65 -5.30
N MET A 226 10.49 -9.48 -5.53
CA MET A 226 11.57 -9.34 -6.50
C MET A 226 12.83 -10.13 -6.11
N ARG A 227 13.15 -10.24 -4.81
CA ARG A 227 14.22 -11.10 -4.32
C ARG A 227 14.03 -12.56 -4.75
N ARG A 228 12.79 -13.05 -4.72
CA ARG A 228 12.45 -14.44 -5.07
C ARG A 228 12.32 -14.64 -6.57
N LEU A 229 11.71 -13.66 -7.25
CA LEU A 229 11.37 -13.79 -8.67
C LEU A 229 12.50 -13.39 -9.63
N LEU A 230 13.44 -12.56 -9.19
CA LEU A 230 14.55 -12.08 -10.02
C LEU A 230 15.88 -12.18 -9.27
N PRO A 231 16.27 -13.38 -8.74
CA PRO A 231 17.48 -13.56 -7.96
C PRO A 231 18.74 -13.28 -8.77
N GLU A 232 18.68 -13.48 -10.10
CA GLU A 232 19.77 -13.21 -11.04
C GLU A 232 20.10 -11.71 -11.21
N LYS A 233 19.25 -10.80 -10.70
CA LYS A 233 19.46 -9.36 -10.70
C LYS A 233 19.33 -8.78 -9.29
N PRO A 234 20.30 -9.03 -8.42
CA PRO A 234 20.21 -8.68 -7.00
C PRO A 234 20.09 -7.17 -6.74
N TRP A 235 20.54 -6.32 -7.65
CA TRP A 235 20.42 -4.87 -7.53
C TRP A 235 18.95 -4.43 -7.42
N ALA A 236 18.03 -5.07 -8.15
CA ALA A 236 16.63 -4.66 -8.19
C ALA A 236 15.94 -4.83 -6.84
N TRP A 237 16.05 -6.02 -6.22
CA TRP A 237 15.44 -6.23 -4.91
C TRP A 237 16.18 -5.49 -3.79
N ARG A 238 17.51 -5.32 -3.89
CA ARG A 238 18.29 -4.54 -2.91
C ARG A 238 17.87 -3.06 -2.93
N PHE A 239 17.75 -2.48 -4.12
CA PHE A 239 17.23 -1.13 -4.29
C PHE A 239 15.84 -0.99 -3.68
N LEU A 240 14.92 -1.90 -3.99
CA LEU A 240 13.56 -1.89 -3.42
C LEU A 240 13.56 -2.08 -1.90
N MET A 241 14.47 -2.89 -1.34
CA MET A 241 14.56 -3.08 0.10
C MET A 241 15.06 -1.82 0.80
N VAL A 242 16.10 -1.18 0.26
CA VAL A 242 16.57 0.11 0.77
C VAL A 242 15.44 1.15 0.71
N LEU A 243 14.75 1.23 -0.42
CA LEU A 243 13.63 2.14 -0.59
C LEU A 243 12.49 1.83 0.40
N ALA A 244 12.19 0.56 0.66
CA ALA A 244 11.16 0.15 1.62
C ALA A 244 11.51 0.58 3.05
N VAL A 245 12.79 0.45 3.46
CA VAL A 245 13.26 0.93 4.76
C VAL A 245 13.17 2.45 4.85
N LEU A 246 13.59 3.17 3.79
CA LEU A 246 13.48 4.63 3.75
C LEU A 246 12.01 5.08 3.80
N ILE A 247 11.10 4.40 3.11
CA ILE A 247 9.65 4.67 3.16
C ILE A 247 9.12 4.45 4.59
N ALA A 248 9.49 3.35 5.25
CA ALA A 248 9.07 3.10 6.62
C ALA A 248 9.54 4.20 7.57
N LEU A 249 10.80 4.63 7.46
CA LEU A 249 11.33 5.76 8.22
C LEU A 249 10.63 7.08 7.86
N ALA A 250 10.44 7.34 6.57
CA ALA A 250 9.77 8.54 6.07
C ALA A 250 8.33 8.66 6.57
N THR A 251 7.59 7.55 6.65
CA THR A 251 6.20 7.57 7.13
C THR A 251 6.09 8.01 8.57
N VAL A 252 7.03 7.58 9.43
CA VAL A 252 7.04 7.94 10.87
C VAL A 252 7.61 9.33 11.06
N TYR A 253 8.79 9.63 10.50
CA TYR A 253 9.44 10.94 10.61
C TYR A 253 8.55 12.05 10.01
N GLY A 254 7.98 11.83 8.82
CA GLY A 254 7.11 12.78 8.14
C GLY A 254 5.72 12.95 8.78
N ARG A 255 5.43 12.16 9.83
CA ARG A 255 4.13 12.15 10.53
C ARG A 255 2.96 11.72 9.64
N TYR A 256 3.25 10.89 8.63
CA TYR A 256 2.25 10.30 7.74
C TYR A 256 1.56 9.07 8.36
N HIS A 257 2.30 8.31 9.16
CA HIS A 257 1.88 7.13 9.91
C HIS A 257 2.51 7.11 11.30
N TYR A 258 1.91 6.35 12.20
CA TYR A 258 2.53 5.98 13.48
C TYR A 258 3.57 4.87 13.29
N LEU A 259 4.49 4.71 14.25
CA LEU A 259 5.46 3.62 14.23
C LEU A 259 4.78 2.24 14.18
N VAL A 260 3.69 2.09 14.94
CA VAL A 260 2.90 0.85 14.96
C VAL A 260 2.32 0.51 13.59
N ASP A 261 1.91 1.51 12.80
CA ASP A 261 1.40 1.30 11.44
C ASP A 261 2.49 0.74 10.52
N ALA A 262 3.71 1.31 10.64
CA ALA A 262 4.86 0.86 9.86
C ALA A 262 5.25 -0.57 10.22
N LEU A 263 5.34 -0.90 11.51
CA LEU A 263 5.65 -2.25 11.98
C LEU A 263 4.59 -3.27 11.55
N ALA A 264 3.32 -2.93 11.69
CA ALA A 264 2.21 -3.76 11.22
C ALA A 264 2.24 -3.93 9.70
N GLY A 265 2.60 -2.87 8.95
CA GLY A 265 2.79 -2.94 7.50
C GLY A 265 3.87 -3.94 7.09
N VAL A 266 5.01 -3.98 7.80
CA VAL A 266 6.05 -5.00 7.61
C VAL A 266 5.49 -6.40 7.89
N ALA A 267 4.76 -6.58 8.99
CA ALA A 267 4.17 -7.86 9.35
C ALA A 267 3.19 -8.37 8.26
N VAL A 268 2.34 -7.48 7.72
CA VAL A 268 1.43 -7.80 6.61
C VAL A 268 2.22 -8.21 5.36
N ALA A 269 3.31 -7.51 5.01
CA ALA A 269 4.16 -7.86 3.88
C ALA A 269 4.78 -9.25 4.03
N LEU A 270 5.31 -9.56 5.22
CA LEU A 270 5.89 -10.87 5.53
C LEU A 270 4.84 -11.97 5.48
N GLY A 271 3.65 -11.74 6.02
CA GLY A 271 2.52 -12.68 5.96
C GLY A 271 2.08 -12.96 4.52
N ALA A 272 1.92 -11.93 3.70
CA ALA A 272 1.57 -12.07 2.28
C ALA A 272 2.66 -12.83 1.50
N PHE A 273 3.93 -12.52 1.73
CA PHE A 273 5.04 -13.23 1.12
C PHE A 273 5.07 -14.71 1.54
N ALA A 274 4.86 -15.01 2.82
CA ALA A 274 4.80 -16.40 3.31
C ALA A 274 3.63 -17.19 2.70
N ALA A 275 2.44 -16.60 2.65
CA ALA A 275 1.24 -17.22 2.09
C ALA A 275 1.34 -17.49 0.57
N THR A 276 2.19 -16.74 -0.14
CA THR A 276 2.34 -16.88 -1.60
C THR A 276 3.57 -17.70 -2.01
N ARG A 277 4.41 -18.17 -1.06
CA ARG A 277 5.63 -18.94 -1.36
C ARG A 277 5.43 -20.09 -2.37
N PRO A 278 4.39 -20.93 -2.27
CA PRO A 278 4.19 -22.01 -3.24
C PRO A 278 4.00 -21.55 -4.69
N ARG A 279 3.51 -20.32 -4.88
CA ARG A 279 3.25 -19.71 -6.20
C ARG A 279 4.46 -18.99 -6.79
N LEU A 280 5.51 -18.81 -6.00
CA LEU A 280 6.76 -18.19 -6.41
C LEU A 280 7.82 -19.24 -6.83
N ALA A 281 7.51 -20.52 -6.64
CA ALA A 281 8.44 -21.62 -6.89
C ALA A 281 8.29 -22.22 -8.31
N GLY A 282 7.28 -21.77 -9.10
CA GLY A 282 6.98 -22.23 -10.46
C GLY A 282 7.49 -21.17 -11.51
#